data_2bc700626a7b9ca48630cda4c7711b93
#
_entry.id   2bc700626a7b9ca48630cda4c7711b93
#
_cell.length_a   1.000
_cell.length_b   1.000
_cell.length_c   1.000
_cell.angle_alpha   90.00
_cell.angle_beta   90.00
_cell.angle_gamma   90.00
#
_symmetry.space_group_name_H-M   'P 1'
#
loop_
_entity.id
_entity.type
_entity.pdbx_description
1 polymer ?
#
loop_
_entity_poly.entity_id
_entity_poly.type
_entity_poly.pdbx_seq_one_letter_code
_entity_poly.pdbx_strand_id
1 'polypeptide(L)'
;SNGPRELDRVLRGMPATMARRVGAEDIRNGVLTQFDVAIFPGGSGSKQAAALDARGRTAVQAFVQRGGGYVGICAGSYLAAANYSWSLGISNHKTFCETIDLPNIGRKSMWYRGPTATVKVELTAEGREILGDRKGVFEVRYHNGPIMVPMGVKGLEAFRPLAIFRSEVARYDPQKGTMVNTPAIIAGEYGKGRVLSISPHPESSAKLHALVANGIRWAGQR
;
A
#
# COMPACT_ATOMS: atom_id res chain seq x y z
N SER A 1 11.73 5.98 -9.34
CA SER A 1 11.50 5.24 -8.09
C SER A 1 12.21 3.89 -8.17
N ASN A 2 12.90 3.48 -7.11
CA ASN A 2 13.57 2.18 -7.03
C ASN A 2 12.57 1.05 -6.65
N GLY A 3 11.36 1.39 -6.26
CA GLY A 3 10.34 0.43 -5.81
C GLY A 3 10.15 -0.79 -6.72
N PRO A 4 10.01 -0.63 -8.05
CA PRO A 4 9.88 -1.77 -8.95
C PRO A 4 11.08 -2.71 -8.97
N ARG A 5 12.31 -2.19 -8.81
CA ARG A 5 13.53 -3.01 -8.77
C ARG A 5 13.66 -3.80 -7.47
N GLU A 6 13.33 -3.16 -6.36
CA GLU A 6 13.34 -3.82 -5.05
C GLU A 6 12.28 -4.92 -4.99
N LEU A 7 11.09 -4.65 -5.52
CA LEU A 7 10.02 -5.63 -5.63
C LEU A 7 10.41 -6.83 -6.50
N ASP A 8 11.13 -6.63 -7.62
CA ASP A 8 11.66 -7.73 -8.43
C ASP A 8 12.57 -8.66 -7.62
N ARG A 9 13.36 -8.13 -6.67
CA ARG A 9 14.21 -8.96 -5.79
C ARG A 9 13.36 -9.83 -4.87
N VAL A 10 12.29 -9.28 -4.30
CA VAL A 10 11.31 -10.06 -3.50
C VAL A 10 10.74 -11.19 -4.33
N LEU A 11 10.21 -10.87 -5.52
CA LEU A 11 9.52 -11.82 -6.40
C LEU A 11 10.43 -12.95 -6.90
N ARG A 12 11.70 -12.64 -7.21
CA ARG A 12 12.70 -13.67 -7.58
C ARG A 12 12.99 -14.65 -6.44
N GLY A 13 12.84 -14.23 -5.18
CA GLY A 13 12.99 -15.07 -4.00
C GLY A 13 11.76 -15.91 -3.65
N MET A 14 10.66 -15.78 -4.40
CA MET A 14 9.42 -16.51 -4.13
C MET A 14 9.36 -17.78 -4.99
N PRO A 15 9.47 -18.99 -4.39
CA PRO A 15 9.36 -20.23 -5.16
C PRO A 15 7.95 -20.38 -5.76
N ALA A 16 7.86 -21.06 -6.92
CA ALA A 16 6.63 -21.33 -7.65
C ALA A 16 5.81 -20.06 -8.00
N THR A 17 6.49 -18.91 -8.14
CA THR A 17 5.86 -17.64 -8.49
C THR A 17 6.38 -17.16 -9.83
N MET A 18 5.47 -16.83 -10.75
CA MET A 18 5.79 -16.17 -12.00
C MET A 18 5.39 -14.70 -11.89
N ALA A 19 6.33 -13.80 -12.15
CA ALA A 19 6.09 -12.38 -12.12
C ALA A 19 6.37 -11.74 -13.48
N ARG A 20 5.48 -10.85 -13.90
CA ARG A 20 5.60 -10.08 -15.14
C ARG A 20 5.29 -8.61 -14.86
N ARG A 21 6.09 -7.73 -15.40
CA ARG A 21 5.74 -6.29 -15.46
C ARG A 21 4.77 -6.06 -16.60
N VAL A 22 3.69 -5.36 -16.30
CA VAL A 22 2.67 -4.99 -17.28
C VAL A 22 2.48 -3.47 -17.29
N GLY A 23 2.15 -2.92 -18.44
CA GLY A 23 1.81 -1.52 -18.59
C GLY A 23 0.32 -1.24 -18.38
N ALA A 24 -0.04 0.04 -18.30
CA ALA A 24 -1.44 0.43 -18.16
C ALA A 24 -2.29 0.00 -19.38
N GLU A 25 -1.69 -0.03 -20.58
CA GLU A 25 -2.36 -0.53 -21.79
C GLU A 25 -2.68 -2.02 -21.69
N ASP A 26 -1.73 -2.83 -21.23
CA ASP A 26 -1.96 -4.27 -21.00
C ASP A 26 -3.13 -4.48 -20.03
N ILE A 27 -3.20 -3.68 -18.95
CA ILE A 27 -4.29 -3.73 -17.96
C ILE A 27 -5.63 -3.39 -18.62
N ARG A 28 -5.69 -2.32 -19.40
CA ARG A 28 -6.91 -1.95 -20.16
C ARG A 28 -7.35 -3.03 -21.14
N ASN A 29 -6.41 -3.79 -21.66
CA ASN A 29 -6.65 -4.89 -22.62
C ASN A 29 -6.90 -6.25 -21.92
N GLY A 30 -7.07 -6.26 -20.58
CA GLY A 30 -7.55 -7.43 -19.85
C GLY A 30 -6.47 -8.40 -19.38
N VAL A 31 -5.19 -8.02 -19.41
CA VAL A 31 -4.07 -8.89 -19.03
C VAL A 31 -4.19 -9.44 -17.59
N LEU A 32 -4.89 -8.74 -16.70
CA LEU A 32 -5.02 -9.14 -15.28
C LEU A 32 -5.74 -10.49 -15.11
N THR A 33 -6.51 -10.95 -16.11
CA THR A 33 -7.15 -12.28 -16.08
C THR A 33 -6.16 -13.44 -16.05
N GLN A 34 -4.89 -13.19 -16.37
CA GLN A 34 -3.81 -14.18 -16.39
C GLN A 34 -3.04 -14.25 -15.05
N PHE A 35 -3.41 -13.44 -14.06
CA PHE A 35 -2.69 -13.31 -12.81
C PHE A 35 -3.59 -13.55 -11.60
N ASP A 36 -2.98 -13.97 -10.50
CA ASP A 36 -3.66 -14.10 -9.20
C ASP A 36 -3.55 -12.80 -8.38
N VAL A 37 -2.47 -12.03 -8.55
CA VAL A 37 -2.20 -10.81 -7.79
C VAL A 37 -1.70 -9.68 -8.70
N ALA A 38 -2.25 -8.49 -8.52
CA ALA A 38 -1.74 -7.25 -9.09
C ALA A 38 -1.01 -6.43 -8.01
N ILE A 39 0.24 -6.03 -8.28
CA ILE A 39 1.07 -5.29 -7.33
C ILE A 39 1.35 -3.88 -7.87
N PHE A 40 1.00 -2.87 -7.09
CA PHE A 40 1.24 -1.46 -7.39
C PHE A 40 2.34 -0.92 -6.46
N PRO A 41 3.56 -0.71 -6.98
CA PRO A 41 4.71 -0.30 -6.18
C PRO A 41 4.68 1.18 -5.80
N GLY A 42 5.67 1.61 -5.01
CA GLY A 42 5.89 3.01 -4.67
C GLY A 42 6.13 3.91 -5.88
N GLY A 43 5.83 5.19 -5.71
CA GLY A 43 5.94 6.23 -6.75
C GLY A 43 4.95 7.36 -6.51
N SER A 44 4.01 7.58 -7.43
CA SER A 44 2.91 8.54 -7.29
C SER A 44 1.58 7.87 -7.61
N GLY A 45 0.68 7.79 -6.62
CA GLY A 45 -0.64 7.18 -6.77
C GLY A 45 -1.50 7.87 -7.84
N SER A 46 -1.50 9.20 -7.86
CA SER A 46 -2.23 9.98 -8.88
C SER A 46 -1.69 9.74 -10.29
N LYS A 47 -0.37 9.62 -10.46
CA LYS A 47 0.22 9.28 -11.78
C LYS A 47 -0.10 7.84 -12.20
N GLN A 48 -0.12 6.89 -11.25
CA GLN A 48 -0.56 5.51 -11.52
C GLN A 48 -2.02 5.52 -11.99
N ALA A 49 -2.89 6.25 -11.30
CA ALA A 49 -4.31 6.38 -11.64
C ALA A 49 -4.53 7.06 -13.00
N ALA A 50 -3.75 8.12 -13.31
CA ALA A 50 -3.81 8.82 -14.59
C ALA A 50 -3.35 7.91 -15.74
N ALA A 51 -2.28 7.13 -15.55
CA ALA A 51 -1.81 6.17 -16.54
C ALA A 51 -2.84 5.05 -16.82
N LEU A 52 -3.52 4.56 -15.78
CA LEU A 52 -4.59 3.57 -15.91
C LEU A 52 -5.80 4.13 -16.65
N ASP A 53 -6.07 5.44 -16.51
CA ASP A 53 -7.33 6.12 -16.86
C ASP A 53 -8.59 5.49 -16.20
N ALA A 54 -9.78 5.87 -16.61
CA ALA A 54 -11.03 5.31 -16.08
C ALA A 54 -11.18 3.81 -16.41
N ARG A 55 -10.83 3.44 -17.66
CA ARG A 55 -10.97 2.05 -18.15
C ARG A 55 -10.01 1.12 -17.39
N GLY A 56 -8.76 1.53 -17.21
CA GLY A 56 -7.77 0.72 -16.47
C GLY A 56 -8.11 0.60 -14.98
N ARG A 57 -8.63 1.69 -14.36
CA ARG A 57 -9.11 1.61 -12.96
C ARG A 57 -10.27 0.64 -12.81
N THR A 58 -11.25 0.71 -13.71
CA THR A 58 -12.37 -0.25 -13.74
C THR A 58 -11.87 -1.68 -13.94
N ALA A 59 -10.87 -1.91 -14.77
CA ALA A 59 -10.29 -3.24 -14.98
C ALA A 59 -9.63 -3.78 -13.70
N VAL A 60 -8.91 -2.94 -12.94
CA VAL A 60 -8.33 -3.34 -11.65
C VAL A 60 -9.41 -3.62 -10.62
N GLN A 61 -10.41 -2.75 -10.49
CA GLN A 61 -11.56 -2.97 -9.59
C GLN A 61 -12.26 -4.30 -9.90
N ALA A 62 -12.58 -4.55 -11.17
CA ALA A 62 -13.24 -5.77 -11.60
C ALA A 62 -12.38 -7.03 -11.36
N PHE A 63 -11.06 -6.92 -11.53
CA PHE A 63 -10.12 -8.00 -11.21
C PHE A 63 -10.20 -8.38 -9.73
N VAL A 64 -10.09 -7.40 -8.82
CA VAL A 64 -10.17 -7.65 -7.37
C VAL A 64 -11.56 -8.15 -6.99
N GLN A 65 -12.62 -7.53 -7.49
CA GLN A 65 -13.99 -7.92 -7.19
C GLN A 65 -14.29 -9.39 -7.52
N ARG A 66 -13.64 -9.94 -8.55
CA ARG A 66 -13.79 -11.36 -8.95
C ARG A 66 -12.89 -12.33 -8.20
N GLY A 67 -12.06 -11.87 -7.28
CA GLY A 67 -11.20 -12.71 -6.44
C GLY A 67 -9.71 -12.56 -6.68
N GLY A 68 -9.28 -11.62 -7.54
CA GLY A 68 -7.86 -11.27 -7.68
C GLY A 68 -7.34 -10.53 -6.44
N GLY A 69 -6.07 -10.74 -6.12
CA GLY A 69 -5.40 -10.04 -5.04
C GLY A 69 -4.85 -8.68 -5.47
N TYR A 70 -4.93 -7.70 -4.58
CA TYR A 70 -4.29 -6.40 -4.74
C TYR A 70 -3.24 -6.19 -3.66
N VAL A 71 -2.03 -5.78 -4.05
CA VAL A 71 -0.98 -5.35 -3.11
C VAL A 71 -0.51 -3.96 -3.50
N GLY A 72 -0.76 -2.98 -2.65
CA GLY A 72 -0.32 -1.60 -2.82
C GLY A 72 0.80 -1.25 -1.85
N ILE A 73 1.93 -0.74 -2.35
CA ILE A 73 3.04 -0.27 -1.52
C ILE A 73 3.18 1.24 -1.70
N CYS A 74 3.16 2.01 -0.62
CA CYS A 74 3.29 3.47 -0.60
C CYS A 74 2.28 4.13 -1.58
N ALA A 75 2.69 4.46 -2.80
CA ALA A 75 1.81 5.00 -3.84
C ALA A 75 0.64 4.07 -4.17
N GLY A 76 0.86 2.76 -4.20
CA GLY A 76 -0.20 1.76 -4.38
C GLY A 76 -1.21 1.76 -3.25
N SER A 77 -0.82 2.08 -2.02
CA SER A 77 -1.77 2.25 -0.91
C SER A 77 -2.64 3.50 -1.07
N TYR A 78 -2.07 4.61 -1.57
CA TYR A 78 -2.87 5.78 -1.97
C TYR A 78 -3.85 5.44 -3.10
N LEU A 79 -3.41 4.66 -4.08
CA LEU A 79 -4.25 4.24 -5.21
C LEU A 79 -5.44 3.39 -4.75
N ALA A 80 -5.29 2.55 -3.71
CA ALA A 80 -6.35 1.72 -3.16
C ALA A 80 -7.38 2.50 -2.31
N ALA A 81 -7.01 3.67 -1.79
CA ALA A 81 -7.83 4.48 -0.85
C ALA A 81 -9.20 4.85 -1.42
N ALA A 82 -10.10 5.28 -0.54
CA ALA A 82 -11.48 5.63 -0.92
C ALA A 82 -11.75 7.14 -1.00
N ASN A 83 -10.77 8.01 -0.67
CA ASN A 83 -11.02 9.45 -0.53
C ASN A 83 -10.55 10.32 -1.70
N TYR A 84 -9.90 9.77 -2.72
CA TYR A 84 -9.51 10.56 -3.89
C TYR A 84 -10.44 10.25 -5.07
N SER A 85 -10.79 11.26 -5.86
CA SER A 85 -11.58 11.07 -7.10
C SER A 85 -10.88 10.20 -8.16
N TRP A 86 -9.57 10.07 -8.07
CA TRP A 86 -8.74 9.28 -8.96
C TRP A 86 -8.39 7.89 -8.43
N SER A 87 -8.58 7.60 -7.12
CA SER A 87 -8.25 6.30 -6.55
C SER A 87 -9.24 5.20 -6.94
N LEU A 88 -8.89 3.96 -6.62
CA LEU A 88 -9.70 2.78 -6.94
C LEU A 88 -10.90 2.62 -6.01
N GLY A 89 -10.85 3.14 -4.79
CA GLY A 89 -11.92 2.96 -3.81
C GLY A 89 -12.16 1.51 -3.42
N ILE A 90 -11.11 0.68 -3.40
CA ILE A 90 -11.19 -0.76 -3.08
C ILE A 90 -10.78 -1.10 -1.65
N SER A 91 -10.40 -0.10 -0.86
CA SER A 91 -10.04 -0.24 0.55
C SER A 91 -10.71 0.86 1.37
N ASN A 92 -11.39 0.47 2.45
CA ASN A 92 -12.19 1.39 3.28
C ASN A 92 -11.31 2.27 4.18
N HIS A 93 -10.31 2.91 3.58
CA HIS A 93 -9.45 3.88 4.26
C HIS A 93 -9.38 5.19 3.49
N LYS A 94 -9.11 6.25 4.22
CA LYS A 94 -8.73 7.57 3.69
C LYS A 94 -7.34 7.94 4.18
N THR A 95 -6.74 8.91 3.50
CA THR A 95 -5.47 9.53 3.87
C THR A 95 -5.66 11.04 3.90
N PHE A 96 -4.77 11.75 4.57
CA PHE A 96 -4.79 13.20 4.53
C PHE A 96 -4.37 13.72 3.16
N CYS A 97 -5.10 14.70 2.63
CA CYS A 97 -4.88 15.26 1.30
C CYS A 97 -4.94 16.80 1.24
N GLU A 98 -4.90 17.47 2.37
CA GLU A 98 -4.89 18.93 2.45
C GLU A 98 -3.51 19.52 2.11
N THR A 99 -3.48 20.80 1.79
CA THR A 99 -2.23 21.55 1.57
C THR A 99 -1.95 22.43 2.78
N ILE A 100 -0.70 22.37 3.27
CA ILE A 100 -0.22 23.14 4.41
C ILE A 100 1.05 23.91 4.04
N ASP A 101 1.31 25.00 4.73
CA ASP A 101 2.54 25.75 4.62
C ASP A 101 3.47 25.36 5.77
N LEU A 102 4.63 24.80 5.44
CA LEU A 102 5.59 24.30 6.42
C LEU A 102 6.74 25.30 6.61
N PRO A 103 7.14 25.59 7.86
CA PRO A 103 8.24 26.51 8.15
C PRO A 103 9.52 26.10 7.40
N ASN A 104 10.15 27.03 6.69
CA ASN A 104 11.40 26.86 5.92
C ASN A 104 11.36 25.79 4.80
N ILE A 105 10.20 25.20 4.50
CA ILE A 105 10.02 24.16 3.47
C ILE A 105 9.04 24.64 2.40
N GLY A 106 8.11 25.55 2.78
CA GLY A 106 7.07 26.08 1.93
C GLY A 106 5.88 25.13 1.78
N ARG A 107 5.04 25.41 0.80
CA ARG A 107 3.74 24.79 0.60
C ARG A 107 3.87 23.32 0.19
N LYS A 108 3.26 22.42 0.96
CA LYS A 108 3.25 20.97 0.74
C LYS A 108 1.85 20.40 0.97
N SER A 109 1.56 19.29 0.31
CA SER A 109 0.37 18.50 0.63
C SER A 109 0.57 17.75 1.96
N MET A 110 -0.49 17.44 2.67
CA MET A 110 -0.42 16.75 3.97
C MET A 110 0.15 15.33 3.93
N TRP A 111 0.20 14.68 2.76
CA TRP A 111 0.92 13.41 2.65
C TRP A 111 2.45 13.58 2.77
N TYR A 112 2.99 14.79 2.58
CA TYR A 112 4.42 15.06 2.81
C TYR A 112 4.70 15.13 4.32
N ARG A 113 5.49 14.21 4.82
CA ARG A 113 5.85 14.12 6.25
C ARG A 113 7.32 14.45 6.53
N GLY A 114 8.13 14.55 5.49
CA GLY A 114 9.56 14.84 5.62
C GLY A 114 10.40 14.10 4.57
N PRO A 115 11.72 14.14 4.71
CA PRO A 115 12.64 13.37 3.86
C PRO A 115 12.46 11.86 4.08
N THR A 116 13.15 11.05 3.28
CA THR A 116 13.27 9.61 3.54
C THR A 116 13.79 9.35 4.95
N ALA A 117 13.15 8.45 5.66
CA ALA A 117 13.46 8.12 7.04
C ALA A 117 13.35 6.61 7.28
N THR A 118 13.82 6.19 8.44
CA THR A 118 13.54 4.88 9.02
C THR A 118 12.48 5.03 10.10
N VAL A 119 11.44 4.22 10.03
CA VAL A 119 10.34 4.21 11.01
C VAL A 119 10.31 2.89 11.76
N LYS A 120 9.81 2.92 12.98
CA LYS A 120 9.55 1.74 13.81
C LYS A 120 8.13 1.24 13.55
N VAL A 121 8.00 -0.08 13.36
CA VAL A 121 6.73 -0.76 13.09
C VAL A 121 6.64 -2.01 13.96
N GLU A 122 5.43 -2.40 14.35
CA GLU A 122 5.14 -3.60 15.10
C GLU A 122 3.97 -4.34 14.48
N LEU A 123 4.08 -5.66 14.27
CA LEU A 123 2.97 -6.48 13.78
C LEU A 123 1.92 -6.70 14.85
N THR A 124 0.66 -6.66 14.46
CA THR A 124 -0.46 -7.14 15.28
C THR A 124 -0.43 -8.67 15.38
N ALA A 125 -1.31 -9.27 16.19
CA ALA A 125 -1.47 -10.72 16.23
C ALA A 125 -1.80 -11.28 14.84
N GLU A 126 -2.82 -10.75 14.19
CA GLU A 126 -3.21 -11.12 12.82
C GLU A 126 -2.09 -10.83 11.79
N GLY A 127 -1.37 -9.73 11.97
CA GLY A 127 -0.22 -9.40 11.13
C GLY A 127 0.89 -10.44 11.22
N ARG A 128 1.13 -11.04 12.39
CA ARG A 128 2.09 -12.13 12.54
C ARG A 128 1.63 -13.42 11.85
N GLU A 129 0.34 -13.72 11.89
CA GLU A 129 -0.23 -14.88 11.20
C GLU A 129 -0.10 -14.75 9.68
N ILE A 130 -0.37 -13.56 9.13
CA ILE A 130 -0.39 -13.31 7.68
C ILE A 130 0.99 -13.03 7.13
N LEU A 131 1.78 -12.17 7.80
CA LEU A 131 3.04 -11.63 7.27
C LEU A 131 4.28 -12.36 7.79
N GLY A 132 4.10 -13.28 8.76
CA GLY A 132 5.17 -14.05 9.40
C GLY A 132 5.39 -13.65 10.85
N ASP A 133 5.74 -14.61 11.69
CA ASP A 133 5.85 -14.46 13.16
C ASP A 133 7.07 -13.61 13.57
N ARG A 134 7.02 -12.34 13.25
CA ARG A 134 8.00 -11.35 13.71
C ARG A 134 7.47 -10.67 14.96
N LYS A 135 8.12 -10.91 16.08
CA LYS A 135 7.80 -10.30 17.38
C LYS A 135 8.55 -9.00 17.59
N GLY A 136 7.93 -8.10 18.37
CA GLY A 136 8.52 -6.82 18.75
C GLY A 136 8.57 -5.79 17.63
N VAL A 137 9.21 -4.68 17.93
CA VAL A 137 9.35 -3.54 17.03
C VAL A 137 10.53 -3.76 16.09
N PHE A 138 10.35 -3.42 14.83
CA PHE A 138 11.40 -3.47 13.81
C PHE A 138 11.41 -2.21 12.96
N GLU A 139 12.53 -1.98 12.28
CA GLU A 139 12.76 -0.79 11.47
C GLU A 139 12.45 -1.05 10.00
N VAL A 140 11.79 -0.06 9.36
CA VAL A 140 11.42 -0.08 7.95
C VAL A 140 11.72 1.26 7.32
N ARG A 141 12.22 1.26 6.08
CA ARG A 141 12.35 2.48 5.28
C ARG A 141 10.98 3.10 5.01
N TYR A 142 10.88 4.41 5.15
CA TYR A 142 9.67 5.18 4.92
C TYR A 142 9.95 6.39 4.02
N HIS A 143 9.05 6.67 3.09
CA HIS A 143 9.08 7.86 2.25
C HIS A 143 7.67 8.30 1.88
N ASN A 144 7.05 9.10 2.74
CA ASN A 144 5.73 9.70 2.53
C ASN A 144 4.62 8.71 2.16
N GLY A 145 4.67 7.48 2.66
CA GLY A 145 3.55 6.55 2.60
C GLY A 145 2.35 7.06 3.40
N PRO A 146 1.13 6.61 3.11
CA PRO A 146 -0.08 7.14 3.74
C PRO A 146 -0.16 6.80 5.23
N ILE A 147 -0.73 7.74 6.00
CA ILE A 147 -1.36 7.42 7.28
C ILE A 147 -2.78 7.01 6.94
N MET A 148 -3.09 5.74 7.19
CA MET A 148 -4.36 5.12 6.80
C MET A 148 -5.33 5.15 7.97
N VAL A 149 -6.46 5.85 7.80
CA VAL A 149 -7.52 5.92 8.80
C VAL A 149 -8.85 5.45 8.20
N PRO A 150 -9.79 4.93 8.99
CA PRO A 150 -11.08 4.49 8.48
C PRO A 150 -11.82 5.60 7.70
N MET A 151 -12.38 5.25 6.55
CA MET A 151 -13.21 6.17 5.76
C MET A 151 -14.70 6.04 6.11
N GLY A 152 -15.16 4.83 6.42
CA GLY A 152 -16.58 4.56 6.72
C GLY A 152 -17.47 4.51 5.48
N VAL A 153 -16.96 4.07 4.33
CA VAL A 153 -17.75 3.92 3.10
C VAL A 153 -18.73 2.78 3.26
N LYS A 154 -20.02 3.07 3.09
CA LYS A 154 -21.08 2.05 3.13
C LYS A 154 -20.91 1.04 2.00
N GLY A 155 -20.94 -0.24 2.34
CA GLY A 155 -20.75 -1.33 1.37
C GLY A 155 -19.28 -1.75 1.12
N LEU A 156 -18.33 -1.04 1.72
CA LEU A 156 -16.95 -1.53 1.84
C LEU A 156 -16.71 -2.06 3.26
N GLU A 157 -16.14 -3.23 3.38
CA GLU A 157 -15.78 -3.78 4.68
C GLU A 157 -14.68 -2.95 5.36
N ALA A 158 -14.69 -2.95 6.70
CA ALA A 158 -13.62 -2.31 7.47
C ALA A 158 -12.31 -3.06 7.25
N PHE A 159 -11.23 -2.33 7.11
CA PHE A 159 -9.91 -2.93 7.05
C PHE A 159 -9.45 -3.42 8.43
N ARG A 160 -8.54 -4.39 8.43
CA ARG A 160 -7.88 -4.91 9.64
C ARG A 160 -6.42 -4.44 9.67
N PRO A 161 -5.94 -3.85 10.77
CA PRO A 161 -4.54 -3.48 10.92
C PRO A 161 -3.65 -4.72 11.08
N LEU A 162 -2.67 -4.89 10.21
CA LEU A 162 -1.65 -5.94 10.31
C LEU A 162 -0.35 -5.45 10.94
N ALA A 163 -0.08 -4.15 10.85
CA ALA A 163 1.07 -3.53 11.47
C ALA A 163 0.75 -2.10 11.90
N ILE A 164 1.40 -1.65 12.96
CA ILE A 164 1.21 -0.35 13.60
C ILE A 164 2.51 0.43 13.59
N PHE A 165 2.47 1.71 13.25
CA PHE A 165 3.60 2.62 13.41
C PHE A 165 3.91 2.86 14.89
N ARG A 166 5.20 2.79 15.26
CA ARG A 166 5.71 3.04 16.61
C ARG A 166 6.69 4.22 16.68
N SER A 167 6.75 5.02 15.62
CA SER A 167 7.56 6.25 15.58
C SER A 167 6.90 7.31 14.69
N GLU A 168 7.37 8.54 14.79
CA GLU A 168 6.92 9.69 14.00
C GLU A 168 8.06 10.21 13.12
N VAL A 169 7.74 10.70 11.93
CA VAL A 169 8.67 11.35 11.00
C VAL A 169 8.43 12.86 10.93
N ALA A 170 7.17 13.29 10.99
CA ALA A 170 6.81 14.68 10.84
C ALA A 170 7.31 15.54 12.03
N ARG A 171 7.92 16.67 11.72
CA ARG A 171 8.51 17.59 12.69
C ARG A 171 7.63 18.82 12.96
N TYR A 172 6.64 19.06 12.11
CA TYR A 172 5.80 20.26 12.12
C TYR A 172 4.33 19.92 12.24
N ASP A 173 3.59 20.77 12.96
CA ASP A 173 2.13 20.69 13.02
C ASP A 173 1.51 21.00 11.65
N PRO A 174 0.32 20.45 11.34
CA PRO A 174 -0.51 19.57 12.16
C PRO A 174 -0.14 18.09 12.04
N GLN A 175 0.93 17.73 11.31
CA GLN A 175 1.30 16.32 11.04
C GLN A 175 2.07 15.67 12.20
N LYS A 176 2.78 16.46 13.00
CA LYS A 176 3.58 15.97 14.13
C LYS A 176 2.72 15.18 15.11
N GLY A 177 3.17 13.97 15.45
CA GLY A 177 2.48 13.08 16.38
C GLY A 177 1.28 12.30 15.81
N THR A 178 0.89 12.54 14.55
CA THR A 178 -0.29 11.88 13.95
C THR A 178 -0.01 10.50 13.38
N MET A 179 1.25 10.05 13.34
CA MET A 179 1.65 8.76 12.78
C MET A 179 1.67 7.64 13.83
N VAL A 180 2.14 7.93 15.02
CA VAL A 180 2.32 6.94 16.08
C VAL A 180 0.97 6.29 16.44
N ASN A 181 0.98 4.95 16.57
CA ASN A 181 -0.19 4.12 16.84
C ASN A 181 -1.23 4.07 15.72
N THR A 182 -0.92 4.57 14.52
CA THR A 182 -1.76 4.36 13.35
C THR A 182 -1.34 3.14 12.54
N PRO A 183 -2.23 2.56 11.72
CA PRO A 183 -1.89 1.44 10.87
C PRO A 183 -0.78 1.74 9.86
N ALA A 184 0.24 0.87 9.81
CA ALA A 184 1.31 0.89 8.83
C ALA A 184 1.06 -0.08 7.67
N ILE A 185 0.37 -1.20 7.95
CA ILE A 185 -0.07 -2.19 6.98
C ILE A 185 -1.50 -2.57 7.34
N ILE A 186 -2.36 -2.61 6.33
CA ILE A 186 -3.76 -2.99 6.49
C ILE A 186 -4.16 -4.07 5.47
N ALA A 187 -5.06 -4.93 5.90
CA ALA A 187 -5.72 -5.93 5.06
C ALA A 187 -7.22 -5.66 4.99
N GLY A 188 -7.82 -5.93 3.85
CA GLY A 188 -9.27 -5.84 3.63
C GLY A 188 -9.71 -6.68 2.46
N GLU A 189 -11.00 -6.70 2.22
CA GLU A 189 -11.63 -7.39 1.10
C GLU A 189 -12.36 -6.38 0.19
N TYR A 190 -12.41 -6.71 -1.10
CA TYR A 190 -13.22 -6.02 -2.09
C TYR A 190 -13.88 -7.06 -3.02
N GLY A 191 -15.18 -7.23 -2.88
CA GLY A 191 -15.87 -8.35 -3.51
C GLY A 191 -15.35 -9.69 -2.99
N LYS A 192 -14.79 -10.51 -3.90
CA LYS A 192 -14.19 -11.81 -3.54
C LYS A 192 -12.67 -11.73 -3.39
N GLY A 193 -12.06 -10.60 -3.68
CA GLY A 193 -10.60 -10.41 -3.66
C GLY A 193 -10.09 -9.76 -2.39
N ARG A 194 -8.81 -9.93 -2.16
CA ARG A 194 -8.09 -9.41 -0.98
C ARG A 194 -7.26 -8.19 -1.35
N VAL A 195 -7.26 -7.21 -0.46
CA VAL A 195 -6.52 -5.95 -0.63
C VAL A 195 -5.53 -5.79 0.51
N LEU A 196 -4.24 -5.73 0.19
CA LEU A 196 -3.17 -5.43 1.13
C LEU A 196 -2.59 -4.06 0.81
N SER A 197 -2.62 -3.14 1.76
CA SER A 197 -2.00 -1.82 1.65
C SER A 197 -0.85 -1.67 2.63
N ILE A 198 0.33 -1.36 2.12
CA ILE A 198 1.60 -1.23 2.86
C ILE A 198 2.07 0.22 2.73
N SER A 199 2.09 0.96 3.83
CA SER A 199 2.52 2.37 3.83
C SER A 199 4.04 2.52 3.72
N PRO A 200 4.90 1.86 4.54
CA PRO A 200 6.35 1.93 4.42
C PRO A 200 6.88 1.07 3.25
N HIS A 201 8.20 0.94 3.17
CA HIS A 201 8.90 0.25 2.09
C HIS A 201 9.67 -0.99 2.58
N PRO A 202 9.00 -2.08 3.02
CA PRO A 202 9.69 -3.29 3.46
C PRO A 202 10.43 -4.00 2.32
N GLU A 203 10.00 -3.82 1.06
CA GLU A 203 10.66 -4.36 -0.12
C GLU A 203 12.10 -3.86 -0.31
N SER A 204 12.46 -2.74 0.32
CA SER A 204 13.80 -2.16 0.23
C SER A 204 14.83 -2.82 1.14
N SER A 205 14.43 -3.79 1.98
CA SER A 205 15.31 -4.49 2.91
C SER A 205 15.20 -6.00 2.78
N ALA A 206 16.31 -6.68 2.48
CA ALA A 206 16.34 -8.14 2.35
C ALA A 206 15.81 -8.86 3.61
N LYS A 207 16.01 -8.27 4.80
CA LYS A 207 15.51 -8.81 6.08
C LYS A 207 13.97 -8.78 6.19
N LEU A 208 13.28 -8.05 5.31
CA LEU A 208 11.83 -7.88 5.29
C LEU A 208 11.18 -8.46 4.03
N HIS A 209 11.95 -9.03 3.11
CA HIS A 209 11.40 -9.63 1.87
C HIS A 209 10.40 -10.74 2.17
N ALA A 210 10.63 -11.56 3.20
CA ALA A 210 9.68 -12.61 3.61
C ALA A 210 8.31 -12.04 4.02
N LEU A 211 8.30 -10.89 4.71
CA LEU A 211 7.06 -10.20 5.08
C LEU A 211 6.25 -9.79 3.84
N VAL A 212 6.92 -9.19 2.85
CA VAL A 212 6.27 -8.80 1.59
C VAL A 212 5.79 -10.03 0.81
N ALA A 213 6.62 -11.07 0.71
CA ALA A 213 6.29 -12.31 0.02
C ALA A 213 5.06 -13.02 0.64
N ASN A 214 4.98 -13.07 1.97
CA ASN A 214 3.83 -13.65 2.67
C ASN A 214 2.56 -12.82 2.42
N GLY A 215 2.65 -11.50 2.43
CA GLY A 215 1.54 -10.62 2.09
C GLY A 215 1.04 -10.82 0.65
N ILE A 216 1.95 -11.00 -0.31
CA ILE A 216 1.59 -11.32 -1.71
C ILE A 216 0.88 -12.67 -1.79
N ARG A 217 1.41 -13.71 -1.11
CA ARG A 217 0.75 -15.03 -1.08
C ARG A 217 -0.64 -14.95 -0.45
N TRP A 218 -0.78 -14.24 0.67
CA TRP A 218 -2.07 -14.04 1.32
C TRP A 218 -3.08 -13.37 0.39
N ALA A 219 -2.67 -12.31 -0.33
CA ALA A 219 -3.54 -11.62 -1.27
C ALA A 219 -3.99 -12.54 -2.43
N GLY A 220 -3.14 -13.47 -2.88
CA GLY A 220 -3.45 -14.40 -3.97
C GLY A 220 -4.23 -15.66 -3.58
N GLN A 221 -4.52 -15.88 -2.29
CA GLN A 221 -5.34 -17.01 -1.85
C GLN A 221 -6.81 -16.75 -2.18
N ARG A 222 -7.43 -17.69 -2.86
CA ARG A 222 -8.86 -17.68 -3.19
C ARG A 222 -9.67 -18.40 -2.11
#